data_ad72ff1dcd0dfbb6ee2f0683b5745d09
#
_entry.id   ad72ff1dcd0dfbb6ee2f0683b5745d09
#
_cell.length_a   1.000
_cell.length_b   1.000
_cell.length_c   1.000
_cell.angle_alpha   90.00
_cell.angle_beta   90.00
_cell.angle_gamma   90.00
#
_symmetry.space_group_name_H-M   'P 1'
#
loop_
_entity.id
_entity.type
_entity.pdbx_description
1 polymer ?
#
loop_
_entity_poly.entity_id
_entity_poly.type
_entity_poly.pdbx_seq_one_letter_code
_entity_poly.pdbx_strand_id
1 'polypeptide(L)'
;MKNRGLGVLVCLLALPLAAQRHKVSINAETPEGQLLQQIGQEEDAAKKAALAEQFVSQHPKHESIAWVYENMVHAYTKANQPAKAMEAGDKLLAIDPGDARTAHAALKAAEATKDPDAIKVWAVRTSDAARKAAQAPKTEDQEEEEWKAEVDFAKQLETYTEYSLYAAALQATDGKKKVELLETLEQRNPSSQYLAQAYTPIFVALQQAGDTANSVVVAEKVLAKEQNNEEMLLVVANHLLTQKQDPDKVLAYSAKMIDLMGSKPKPEGVADADWEKRKSHFMGVGHWMSGMIYSTQNKFAPADKSFRAALPYIQGNDQLLAGALFYLGVSNYRLKNIMDAIKFSEQCVAIKGNPYAAGAARNLKAIRSEYRVVQ
;
A
#
# COMPACT_ATOMS: atom_id res chain seq x y z
N MET A 1 22.01 -16.54 14.52
CA MET A 1 21.05 -16.36 13.45
C MET A 1 21.66 -15.41 12.43
N LYS A 2 22.01 -15.90 11.23
CA LYS A 2 22.69 -15.10 10.19
C LYS A 2 21.65 -14.26 9.45
N ASN A 3 21.68 -12.95 9.66
CA ASN A 3 21.00 -11.98 8.79
C ASN A 3 21.49 -12.19 7.36
N ARG A 4 20.70 -12.83 6.53
CA ARG A 4 20.84 -12.71 5.08
C ARG A 4 20.21 -11.38 4.68
N GLY A 5 21.03 -10.32 4.74
CA GLY A 5 20.74 -9.08 4.05
C GLY A 5 20.54 -9.42 2.57
N LEU A 6 19.31 -9.29 2.10
CA LEU A 6 19.01 -9.28 0.68
C LEU A 6 19.63 -7.98 0.14
N GLY A 7 20.85 -8.09 -0.36
CA GLY A 7 21.47 -7.03 -1.12
C GLY A 7 20.65 -6.82 -2.38
N VAL A 8 19.80 -5.79 -2.36
CA VAL A 8 19.23 -5.24 -3.58
C VAL A 8 20.42 -4.74 -4.40
N LEU A 9 20.77 -5.51 -5.42
CA LEU A 9 21.75 -5.11 -6.42
C LEU A 9 21.10 -3.96 -7.22
N VAL A 10 21.22 -2.74 -6.72
CA VAL A 10 20.99 -1.54 -7.50
C VAL A 10 22.12 -1.55 -8.54
N CYS A 11 21.85 -2.11 -9.70
CA CYS A 11 22.72 -1.89 -10.86
C CYS A 11 22.75 -0.39 -11.10
N LEU A 12 23.78 0.28 -10.61
CA LEU A 12 24.16 1.59 -11.06
C LEU A 12 24.41 1.45 -12.57
N LEU A 13 23.43 1.87 -13.37
CA LEU A 13 23.58 2.01 -14.80
C LEU A 13 24.70 3.02 -15.07
N ALA A 14 25.92 2.51 -15.19
CA ALA A 14 27.02 3.28 -15.77
C ALA A 14 26.67 3.49 -17.23
N LEU A 15 25.98 4.60 -17.51
CA LEU A 15 25.65 5.00 -18.89
C LEU A 15 26.94 5.43 -19.56
N PRO A 16 27.27 4.88 -20.73
CA PRO A 16 28.27 5.51 -21.59
C PRO A 16 27.77 6.90 -21.97
N LEU A 17 28.68 7.85 -22.02
CA LEU A 17 28.45 9.25 -22.45
C LEU A 17 28.02 9.38 -23.93
N ALA A 18 27.57 8.33 -24.56
CA ALA A 18 27.30 8.28 -25.99
C ALA A 18 25.79 8.14 -26.26
N ALA A 19 25.31 9.15 -26.89
CA ALA A 19 24.08 9.34 -27.66
C ALA A 19 23.05 10.25 -26.98
N GLN A 20 23.23 11.56 -27.11
CA GLN A 20 22.11 12.49 -27.09
C GLN A 20 21.10 12.05 -28.15
N ARG A 21 19.87 11.81 -27.75
CA ARG A 21 18.78 11.37 -28.65
C ARG A 21 18.47 12.46 -29.70
N HIS A 22 18.57 13.71 -29.28
CA HIS A 22 18.29 14.86 -30.13
C HIS A 22 19.60 15.42 -30.69
N LYS A 23 19.86 15.10 -31.95
CA LYS A 23 21.00 15.65 -32.69
C LYS A 23 20.74 17.12 -33.02
N VAL A 24 21.76 17.96 -32.91
CA VAL A 24 21.71 19.37 -33.28
C VAL A 24 22.70 19.67 -34.39
N SER A 25 22.26 20.42 -35.39
CA SER A 25 23.16 21.01 -36.41
C SER A 25 23.40 22.45 -36.02
N ILE A 26 24.67 22.82 -35.82
CA ILE A 26 25.05 24.13 -35.32
C ILE A 26 25.65 24.93 -36.49
N ASN A 27 24.99 26.03 -36.90
CA ASN A 27 25.56 27.03 -37.80
C ASN A 27 26.11 28.18 -36.95
N ALA A 28 27.41 28.21 -36.72
CA ALA A 28 28.06 29.24 -35.90
C ALA A 28 28.06 30.66 -36.55
N GLU A 29 27.61 30.82 -37.80
CA GLU A 29 27.47 32.12 -38.45
C GLU A 29 26.17 32.85 -38.06
N THR A 30 25.21 32.12 -37.43
CA THR A 30 23.94 32.70 -37.01
C THR A 30 23.90 32.94 -35.48
N PRO A 31 23.14 33.93 -35.00
CA PRO A 31 23.03 34.19 -33.55
C PRO A 31 22.52 32.99 -32.76
N GLU A 32 21.51 32.29 -33.29
CA GLU A 32 20.95 31.06 -32.68
C GLU A 32 21.96 29.92 -32.65
N GLY A 33 22.74 29.75 -33.72
CA GLY A 33 23.79 28.74 -33.80
C GLY A 33 24.93 29.01 -32.84
N GLN A 34 25.33 30.28 -32.65
CA GLN A 34 26.33 30.67 -31.66
C GLN A 34 25.84 30.35 -30.23
N LEU A 35 24.56 30.60 -29.94
CA LEU A 35 23.99 30.29 -28.65
C LEU A 35 23.89 28.77 -28.38
N LEU A 36 23.54 27.97 -29.41
CA LEU A 36 23.57 26.50 -29.32
C LEU A 36 25.00 25.98 -29.09
N GLN A 37 26.00 26.58 -29.72
CA GLN A 37 27.40 26.24 -29.51
C GLN A 37 27.82 26.54 -28.07
N GLN A 38 27.44 27.70 -27.51
CA GLN A 38 27.72 28.07 -26.13
C GLN A 38 27.07 27.10 -25.17
N ILE A 39 25.78 26.72 -25.38
CA ILE A 39 25.12 25.72 -24.56
C ILE A 39 25.88 24.38 -24.56
N GLY A 40 26.32 23.92 -25.74
CA GLY A 40 27.07 22.68 -25.88
C GLY A 40 28.41 22.69 -25.15
N GLN A 41 29.12 23.80 -25.18
CA GLN A 41 30.47 23.95 -24.62
C GLN A 41 30.51 24.34 -23.12
N GLU A 42 29.42 24.92 -22.59
CA GLU A 42 29.40 25.36 -21.17
C GLU A 42 29.40 24.17 -20.23
N GLU A 43 30.35 24.14 -19.27
CA GLU A 43 30.48 23.09 -18.28
C GLU A 43 29.79 23.44 -16.96
N ASP A 44 29.69 24.75 -16.66
CA ASP A 44 28.97 25.20 -15.46
C ASP A 44 27.47 25.01 -15.65
N ALA A 45 26.88 24.20 -14.79
CA ALA A 45 25.48 23.81 -14.91
C ALA A 45 24.51 25.02 -14.84
N ALA A 46 24.80 26.00 -13.97
CA ALA A 46 23.92 27.15 -13.81
C ALA A 46 24.01 28.10 -15.02
N LYS A 47 25.22 28.29 -15.57
CA LYS A 47 25.42 29.08 -16.80
C LYS A 47 24.81 28.38 -18.01
N LYS A 48 24.99 27.05 -18.13
CA LYS A 48 24.37 26.27 -19.21
C LYS A 48 22.84 26.39 -19.17
N ALA A 49 22.25 26.30 -18.00
CA ALA A 49 20.81 26.49 -17.85
C ALA A 49 20.36 27.89 -18.26
N ALA A 50 21.09 28.94 -17.86
CA ALA A 50 20.78 30.31 -18.23
C ALA A 50 20.88 30.56 -19.75
N LEU A 51 21.90 30.01 -20.41
CA LEU A 51 22.02 30.06 -21.88
C LEU A 51 20.87 29.32 -22.57
N ALA A 52 20.47 28.16 -22.04
CA ALA A 52 19.35 27.41 -22.57
C ALA A 52 18.01 28.14 -22.36
N GLU A 53 17.77 28.75 -21.19
CA GLU A 53 16.61 29.63 -20.97
C GLU A 53 16.56 30.79 -21.95
N GLN A 54 17.72 31.43 -22.22
CA GLN A 54 17.83 32.48 -23.19
C GLN A 54 17.44 31.97 -24.59
N PHE A 55 17.94 30.80 -24.99
CA PHE A 55 17.60 30.21 -26.30
C PHE A 55 16.10 29.94 -26.42
N VAL A 56 15.48 29.30 -25.40
CA VAL A 56 14.04 29.00 -25.39
C VAL A 56 13.21 30.28 -25.53
N SER A 57 13.63 31.35 -24.85
CA SER A 57 12.93 32.64 -24.89
C SER A 57 13.01 33.30 -26.28
N GLN A 58 14.17 33.24 -26.94
CA GLN A 58 14.41 33.89 -28.22
C GLN A 58 13.95 33.06 -29.42
N HIS A 59 14.06 31.73 -29.33
CA HIS A 59 13.84 30.79 -30.43
C HIS A 59 12.91 29.61 -30.05
N PRO A 60 11.69 29.85 -29.55
CA PRO A 60 10.82 28.81 -28.95
C PRO A 60 10.31 27.75 -29.96
N LYS A 61 10.44 28.02 -31.24
CA LYS A 61 10.01 27.12 -32.33
C LYS A 61 11.18 26.58 -33.16
N HIS A 62 12.40 26.74 -32.67
CA HIS A 62 13.57 26.27 -33.38
C HIS A 62 13.62 24.73 -33.44
N GLU A 63 14.11 24.16 -34.52
CA GLU A 63 14.21 22.71 -34.71
C GLU A 63 15.04 22.00 -33.60
N SER A 64 16.04 22.68 -33.05
CA SER A 64 16.90 22.18 -31.97
C SER A 64 16.28 22.34 -30.57
N ILE A 65 15.03 22.76 -30.47
CA ILE A 65 14.40 23.06 -29.14
C ILE A 65 14.36 21.84 -28.24
N ALA A 66 14.17 20.63 -28.79
CA ALA A 66 14.19 19.39 -28.02
C ALA A 66 15.57 19.13 -27.39
N TRP A 67 16.65 19.33 -28.19
CA TRP A 67 18.02 19.24 -27.69
C TRP A 67 18.30 20.25 -26.56
N VAL A 68 17.76 21.45 -26.66
CA VAL A 68 17.90 22.49 -25.62
C VAL A 68 17.20 22.07 -24.34
N TYR A 69 15.96 21.55 -24.40
CA TYR A 69 15.25 21.04 -23.21
C TYR A 69 15.97 19.84 -22.57
N GLU A 70 16.54 18.93 -23.36
CA GLU A 70 17.37 17.85 -22.86
C GLU A 70 18.55 18.38 -22.02
N ASN A 71 19.28 19.36 -22.56
CA ASN A 71 20.39 20.05 -21.88
C ASN A 71 19.90 20.78 -20.62
N MET A 72 18.70 21.39 -20.62
CA MET A 72 18.12 22.07 -19.48
C MET A 72 17.83 21.06 -18.35
N VAL A 73 17.24 19.89 -18.64
CA VAL A 73 16.97 18.86 -17.64
C VAL A 73 18.27 18.44 -16.94
N HIS A 74 19.31 18.16 -17.71
CA HIS A 74 20.61 17.77 -17.16
C HIS A 74 21.27 18.90 -16.37
N ALA A 75 21.25 20.12 -16.87
CA ALA A 75 21.83 21.28 -16.22
C ALA A 75 21.13 21.59 -14.90
N TYR A 76 19.80 21.62 -14.86
CA TYR A 76 19.03 21.84 -13.64
C TYR A 76 19.19 20.72 -12.61
N THR A 77 19.24 19.47 -13.07
CA THR A 77 19.50 18.33 -12.17
C THR A 77 20.88 18.48 -11.52
N LYS A 78 21.92 18.80 -12.29
CA LYS A 78 23.28 19.03 -11.77
C LYS A 78 23.37 20.27 -10.87
N ALA A 79 22.60 21.31 -11.17
CA ALA A 79 22.49 22.53 -10.36
C ALA A 79 21.59 22.39 -9.12
N ASN A 80 21.06 21.18 -8.84
CA ASN A 80 20.12 20.90 -7.74
C ASN A 80 18.87 21.81 -7.78
N GLN A 81 18.29 21.98 -8.96
CA GLN A 81 17.04 22.71 -9.21
C GLN A 81 15.96 21.76 -9.73
N PRO A 82 15.46 20.82 -8.89
CA PRO A 82 14.60 19.73 -9.35
C PRO A 82 13.28 20.19 -9.99
N ALA A 83 12.67 21.27 -9.48
CA ALA A 83 11.44 21.80 -10.05
C ALA A 83 11.62 22.26 -11.50
N LYS A 84 12.71 22.97 -11.80
CA LYS A 84 13.03 23.41 -13.16
C LYS A 84 13.43 22.24 -14.07
N ALA A 85 14.12 21.23 -13.53
CA ALA A 85 14.43 20.02 -14.27
C ALA A 85 13.15 19.28 -14.70
N MET A 86 12.18 19.15 -13.81
CA MET A 86 10.88 18.56 -14.12
C MET A 86 10.10 19.39 -15.15
N GLU A 87 10.10 20.72 -15.03
CA GLU A 87 9.42 21.60 -16.01
C GLU A 87 10.04 21.47 -17.41
N ALA A 88 11.36 21.45 -17.51
CA ALA A 88 12.06 21.24 -18.78
C ALA A 88 11.76 19.84 -19.36
N GLY A 89 11.71 18.82 -18.50
CA GLY A 89 11.30 17.46 -18.88
C GLY A 89 9.87 17.41 -19.44
N ASP A 90 8.93 18.14 -18.85
CA ASP A 90 7.56 18.25 -19.36
C ASP A 90 7.52 18.84 -20.78
N LYS A 91 8.31 19.89 -21.02
CA LYS A 91 8.40 20.50 -22.33
C LYS A 91 8.99 19.56 -23.36
N LEU A 92 10.02 18.80 -22.98
CA LEU A 92 10.62 17.82 -23.89
C LEU A 92 9.68 16.66 -24.20
N LEU A 93 9.05 16.06 -23.19
CA LEU A 93 8.13 14.95 -23.39
C LEU A 93 6.86 15.34 -24.18
N ALA A 94 6.51 16.62 -24.22
CA ALA A 94 5.46 17.13 -25.11
C ALA A 94 5.89 17.11 -26.60
N ILE A 95 7.20 17.18 -26.87
CA ILE A 95 7.78 17.12 -28.23
C ILE A 95 8.10 15.66 -28.59
N ASP A 96 8.82 14.96 -27.72
CA ASP A 96 9.20 13.56 -27.88
C ASP A 96 8.71 12.72 -26.69
N PRO A 97 7.49 12.19 -26.75
CA PRO A 97 6.94 11.37 -25.68
C PRO A 97 7.64 10.02 -25.44
N GLY A 98 8.58 9.65 -26.30
CA GLY A 98 9.37 8.43 -26.20
C GLY A 98 10.78 8.64 -25.65
N ASP A 99 11.13 9.86 -25.23
CA ASP A 99 12.45 10.11 -24.62
C ASP A 99 12.51 9.58 -23.19
N ALA A 100 12.81 8.29 -23.08
CA ALA A 100 12.92 7.57 -21.80
C ALA A 100 14.12 8.06 -20.96
N ARG A 101 15.20 8.55 -21.58
CA ARG A 101 16.39 9.02 -20.86
C ARG A 101 16.13 10.33 -20.13
N THR A 102 15.52 11.29 -20.82
CA THR A 102 15.12 12.56 -20.21
C THR A 102 14.02 12.37 -19.18
N ALA A 103 13.04 11.50 -19.45
CA ALA A 103 12.02 11.14 -18.46
C ALA A 103 12.66 10.58 -17.18
N HIS A 104 13.67 9.70 -17.31
CA HIS A 104 14.41 9.17 -16.17
C HIS A 104 15.17 10.26 -15.40
N ALA A 105 15.83 11.19 -16.10
CA ALA A 105 16.53 12.30 -15.45
C ALA A 105 15.55 13.19 -14.65
N ALA A 106 14.36 13.44 -15.19
CA ALA A 106 13.31 14.19 -14.50
C ALA A 106 12.72 13.39 -13.31
N LEU A 107 12.58 12.07 -13.41
CA LEU A 107 12.21 11.21 -12.26
C LEU A 107 13.28 11.29 -11.16
N LYS A 108 14.56 11.27 -11.51
CA LYS A 108 15.63 11.49 -10.53
C LYS A 108 15.54 12.85 -9.83
N ALA A 109 15.18 13.89 -10.57
CA ALA A 109 14.92 15.19 -9.97
C ALA A 109 13.70 15.17 -9.03
N ALA A 110 12.62 14.48 -9.41
CA ALA A 110 11.46 14.28 -8.55
C ALA A 110 11.81 13.53 -7.26
N GLU A 111 12.59 12.45 -7.35
CA GLU A 111 13.07 11.68 -6.18
C GLU A 111 13.90 12.54 -5.22
N ALA A 112 14.70 13.46 -5.76
CA ALA A 112 15.50 14.39 -4.94
C ALA A 112 14.64 15.34 -4.10
N THR A 113 13.41 15.64 -4.52
CA THR A 113 12.46 16.46 -3.73
C THR A 113 11.90 15.72 -2.53
N LYS A 114 11.88 14.39 -2.54
CA LYS A 114 11.16 13.50 -1.60
C LYS A 114 9.65 13.76 -1.55
N ASP A 115 9.11 14.45 -2.54
CA ASP A 115 7.67 14.69 -2.68
C ASP A 115 7.02 13.46 -3.35
N PRO A 116 6.14 12.73 -2.65
CA PRO A 116 5.51 11.53 -3.20
C PRO A 116 4.62 11.82 -4.41
N ASP A 117 4.05 13.02 -4.53
CA ASP A 117 3.24 13.41 -5.69
C ASP A 117 4.11 13.63 -6.92
N ALA A 118 5.22 14.34 -6.77
CA ALA A 118 6.18 14.53 -7.85
C ALA A 118 6.76 13.19 -8.31
N ILE A 119 7.14 12.31 -7.37
CA ILE A 119 7.65 10.97 -7.68
C ILE A 119 6.59 10.15 -8.43
N LYS A 120 5.34 10.14 -7.96
CA LYS A 120 4.25 9.43 -8.64
C LYS A 120 4.08 9.89 -10.09
N VAL A 121 3.98 11.21 -10.30
CA VAL A 121 3.79 11.78 -11.62
C VAL A 121 4.93 11.39 -12.55
N TRP A 122 6.16 11.54 -12.08
CA TRP A 122 7.33 11.26 -12.93
C TRP A 122 7.61 9.77 -13.12
N ALA A 123 7.31 8.91 -12.14
CA ALA A 123 7.37 7.46 -12.32
C ALA A 123 6.41 7.00 -13.43
N VAL A 124 5.18 7.52 -13.44
CA VAL A 124 4.19 7.20 -14.48
C VAL A 124 4.67 7.69 -15.85
N ARG A 125 5.10 8.94 -15.97
CA ARG A 125 5.60 9.51 -17.24
C ARG A 125 6.82 8.76 -17.77
N THR A 126 7.74 8.42 -16.88
CA THR A 126 8.94 7.66 -17.23
C THR A 126 8.60 6.26 -17.72
N SER A 127 7.66 5.59 -17.06
CA SER A 127 7.14 4.29 -17.49
C SER A 127 6.46 4.40 -18.87
N ASP A 128 5.68 5.45 -19.13
CA ASP A 128 5.04 5.68 -20.42
C ASP A 128 6.06 5.93 -21.54
N ALA A 129 7.08 6.74 -21.26
CA ALA A 129 8.17 6.99 -22.21
C ALA A 129 8.98 5.72 -22.47
N ALA A 130 9.28 4.95 -21.44
CA ALA A 130 9.98 3.67 -21.54
C ALA A 130 9.20 2.66 -22.39
N ARG A 131 7.89 2.52 -22.19
CA ARG A 131 7.03 1.65 -23.01
C ARG A 131 7.03 2.04 -24.48
N LYS A 132 6.96 3.33 -24.77
CA LYS A 132 7.07 3.85 -26.16
C LYS A 132 8.45 3.57 -26.76
N ALA A 133 9.52 3.81 -26.01
CA ALA A 133 10.88 3.53 -26.46
C ALA A 133 11.10 2.04 -26.75
N ALA A 134 10.60 1.15 -25.86
CA ALA A 134 10.72 -0.29 -26.02
C ALA A 134 9.94 -0.85 -27.22
N GLN A 135 8.89 -0.15 -27.66
CA GLN A 135 8.05 -0.53 -28.80
C GLN A 135 8.46 0.17 -30.11
N ALA A 136 9.37 1.14 -30.04
CA ALA A 136 9.80 1.88 -31.22
C ALA A 136 10.53 0.95 -32.20
N PRO A 137 10.17 0.99 -33.48
CA PRO A 137 10.91 0.22 -34.49
C PRO A 137 12.30 0.81 -34.64
N LYS A 138 13.25 -0.03 -35.04
CA LYS A 138 14.58 0.42 -35.46
C LYS A 138 14.47 1.35 -36.64
N THR A 139 15.15 2.51 -36.60
CA THR A 139 15.23 3.45 -37.73
C THR A 139 16.31 3.01 -38.73
N GLU A 140 16.24 3.52 -39.96
CA GLU A 140 17.21 3.16 -41.02
C GLU A 140 18.64 3.57 -40.64
N ASP A 141 18.79 4.69 -39.94
CA ASP A 141 20.09 5.27 -39.56
C ASP A 141 20.65 4.70 -38.25
N GLN A 142 19.90 3.80 -37.55
CA GLN A 142 20.28 3.28 -36.25
C GLN A 142 20.96 1.92 -36.41
N GLU A 143 22.09 1.72 -35.72
CA GLU A 143 22.75 0.43 -35.66
C GLU A 143 21.93 -0.55 -34.82
N GLU A 144 21.97 -1.83 -35.19
CA GLU A 144 21.20 -2.89 -34.52
C GLU A 144 21.53 -3.03 -33.05
N GLU A 145 22.79 -2.89 -32.67
CA GLU A 145 23.26 -2.97 -31.29
C GLU A 145 22.81 -1.78 -30.46
N GLU A 146 22.82 -0.58 -31.06
CA GLU A 146 22.33 0.63 -30.40
C GLU A 146 20.83 0.55 -30.13
N TRP A 147 20.03 0.15 -31.13
CA TRP A 147 18.60 -0.05 -30.94
C TRP A 147 18.28 -1.07 -29.85
N LYS A 148 18.97 -2.22 -29.83
CA LYS A 148 18.81 -3.23 -28.78
C LYS A 148 19.15 -2.67 -27.40
N ALA A 149 20.23 -1.92 -27.29
CA ALA A 149 20.64 -1.30 -26.02
C ALA A 149 19.59 -0.30 -25.52
N GLU A 150 18.95 0.47 -26.41
CA GLU A 150 17.86 1.38 -26.04
C GLU A 150 16.61 0.63 -25.58
N VAL A 151 16.22 -0.45 -26.28
CA VAL A 151 15.10 -1.30 -25.87
C VAL A 151 15.35 -1.94 -24.50
N ASP A 152 16.56 -2.45 -24.26
CA ASP A 152 16.90 -3.08 -22.99
C ASP A 152 16.98 -2.06 -21.85
N PHE A 153 17.49 -0.86 -22.11
CA PHE A 153 17.44 0.26 -21.16
C PHE A 153 15.99 0.61 -20.82
N ALA A 154 15.12 0.72 -21.80
CA ALA A 154 13.72 1.03 -21.60
C ALA A 154 13.01 -0.01 -20.73
N LYS A 155 13.28 -1.32 -20.93
CA LYS A 155 12.75 -2.41 -20.09
C LYS A 155 13.26 -2.33 -18.65
N GLN A 156 14.55 -2.05 -18.45
CA GLN A 156 15.12 -1.86 -17.12
C GLN A 156 14.50 -0.65 -16.41
N LEU A 157 14.22 0.40 -17.18
CA LEU A 157 13.60 1.62 -16.66
C LEU A 157 12.14 1.39 -16.19
N GLU A 158 11.39 0.50 -16.84
CA GLU A 158 10.07 0.07 -16.35
C GLU A 158 10.20 -0.49 -14.92
N THR A 159 11.11 -1.44 -14.70
CA THR A 159 11.38 -2.01 -13.37
C THR A 159 11.83 -0.95 -12.36
N TYR A 160 12.62 0.02 -12.81
CA TYR A 160 13.06 1.13 -11.97
C TYR A 160 11.88 2.02 -11.53
N THR A 161 10.93 2.32 -12.42
CA THR A 161 9.74 3.11 -12.06
C THR A 161 8.85 2.40 -11.04
N GLU A 162 8.74 1.08 -11.11
CA GLU A 162 8.06 0.28 -10.09
C GLU A 162 8.75 0.40 -8.72
N TYR A 163 10.08 0.30 -8.70
CA TYR A 163 10.86 0.51 -7.49
C TYR A 163 10.68 1.93 -6.92
N SER A 164 10.66 2.96 -7.76
CA SER A 164 10.45 4.35 -7.33
C SER A 164 9.10 4.54 -6.63
N LEU A 165 8.02 3.98 -7.19
CA LEU A 165 6.69 4.01 -6.57
C LEU A 165 6.67 3.26 -5.24
N TYR A 166 7.28 2.07 -5.18
CA TYR A 166 7.42 1.28 -3.96
C TYR A 166 8.18 2.03 -2.87
N ALA A 167 9.35 2.57 -3.20
CA ALA A 167 10.18 3.31 -2.25
C ALA A 167 9.48 4.56 -1.73
N ALA A 168 8.78 5.30 -2.61
CA ALA A 168 7.98 6.47 -2.22
C ALA A 168 6.81 6.07 -1.29
N ALA A 169 6.13 4.93 -1.56
CA ALA A 169 5.06 4.42 -0.70
C ALA A 169 5.56 4.07 0.71
N LEU A 170 6.75 3.48 0.82
CA LEU A 170 7.34 3.19 2.13
C LEU A 170 7.70 4.47 2.90
N GLN A 171 8.24 5.48 2.20
CA GLN A 171 8.71 6.73 2.80
C GLN A 171 7.59 7.74 3.10
N ALA A 172 6.49 7.72 2.38
CA ALA A 172 5.37 8.61 2.61
C ALA A 172 4.91 8.53 4.08
N THR A 173 4.56 9.67 4.68
CA THR A 173 4.06 9.73 6.07
C THR A 173 2.54 9.66 6.13
N ASP A 174 1.87 10.14 5.09
CA ASP A 174 0.41 10.11 4.96
C ASP A 174 -0.07 8.74 4.48
N GLY A 175 -1.03 8.14 5.21
CA GLY A 175 -1.56 6.81 4.92
C GLY A 175 -2.30 6.73 3.59
N LYS A 176 -3.07 7.76 3.24
CA LYS A 176 -3.76 7.84 1.94
C LYS A 176 -2.75 7.87 0.80
N LYS A 177 -1.66 8.62 0.98
CA LYS A 177 -0.60 8.71 -0.04
C LYS A 177 0.13 7.37 -0.21
N LYS A 178 0.38 6.63 0.89
CA LYS A 178 0.91 5.25 0.79
C LYS A 178 0.04 4.35 -0.08
N VAL A 179 -1.27 4.36 0.17
CA VAL A 179 -2.23 3.55 -0.59
C VAL A 179 -2.29 4.01 -2.05
N GLU A 180 -2.34 5.30 -2.32
CA GLU A 180 -2.36 5.86 -3.68
C GLU A 180 -1.14 5.44 -4.53
N LEU A 181 0.05 5.46 -3.93
CA LEU A 181 1.28 5.01 -4.60
C LEU A 181 1.26 3.50 -4.89
N LEU A 182 0.77 2.69 -3.95
CA LEU A 182 0.57 1.25 -4.16
C LEU A 182 -0.45 0.96 -5.26
N GLU A 183 -1.55 1.70 -5.29
CA GLU A 183 -2.56 1.55 -6.34
C GLU A 183 -2.01 1.95 -7.71
N THR A 184 -1.22 3.01 -7.76
CA THR A 184 -0.52 3.40 -8.98
C THR A 184 0.42 2.29 -9.47
N LEU A 185 1.21 1.70 -8.56
CA LEU A 185 2.09 0.58 -8.89
C LEU A 185 1.29 -0.64 -9.38
N GLU A 186 0.19 -0.99 -8.71
CA GLU A 186 -0.66 -2.11 -9.07
C GLU A 186 -1.34 -1.91 -10.44
N GLN A 187 -1.80 -0.69 -10.74
CA GLN A 187 -2.35 -0.33 -12.05
C GLN A 187 -1.32 -0.42 -13.17
N ARG A 188 -0.08 -0.03 -12.89
CA ARG A 188 1.01 -0.08 -13.87
C ARG A 188 1.49 -1.50 -14.13
N ASN A 189 1.66 -2.29 -13.06
CA ASN A 189 2.06 -3.70 -13.13
C ASN A 189 1.45 -4.51 -11.96
N PRO A 190 0.29 -5.18 -12.17
CA PRO A 190 -0.33 -6.02 -11.14
C PRO A 190 0.55 -7.19 -10.67
N SER A 191 1.55 -7.56 -11.47
CA SER A 191 2.49 -8.65 -11.18
C SER A 191 3.83 -8.15 -10.63
N SER A 192 3.94 -6.87 -10.30
CA SER A 192 5.17 -6.30 -9.74
C SER A 192 5.63 -7.06 -8.50
N GLN A 193 6.91 -7.44 -8.48
CA GLN A 193 7.54 -8.05 -7.30
C GLN A 193 7.50 -7.13 -6.09
N TYR A 194 7.48 -5.81 -6.30
CA TYR A 194 7.48 -4.82 -5.23
C TYR A 194 6.14 -4.72 -4.50
N LEU A 195 5.03 -5.09 -5.13
CA LEU A 195 3.72 -5.13 -4.46
C LEU A 195 3.70 -6.11 -3.29
N ALA A 196 4.18 -7.34 -3.51
CA ALA A 196 4.24 -8.35 -2.46
C ALA A 196 5.13 -7.90 -1.28
N GLN A 197 6.22 -7.19 -1.59
CA GLN A 197 7.14 -6.67 -0.57
C GLN A 197 6.57 -5.44 0.17
N ALA A 198 5.69 -4.68 -0.46
CA ALA A 198 5.15 -3.42 0.07
C ALA A 198 4.01 -3.62 1.08
N TYR A 199 3.15 -4.59 0.87
CA TYR A 199 1.89 -4.70 1.64
C TYR A 199 2.11 -4.82 3.14
N THR A 200 2.97 -5.74 3.59
CA THR A 200 3.19 -5.98 5.02
C THR A 200 3.79 -4.76 5.74
N PRO A 201 4.90 -4.15 5.30
CA PRO A 201 5.44 -2.99 5.99
C PRO A 201 4.51 -1.78 5.96
N ILE A 202 3.76 -1.57 4.88
CA ILE A 202 2.78 -0.48 4.80
C ILE A 202 1.61 -0.75 5.74
N PHE A 203 1.08 -1.97 5.77
CA PHE A 203 0.03 -2.36 6.70
C PHE A 203 0.45 -2.10 8.16
N VAL A 204 1.64 -2.55 8.54
CA VAL A 204 2.19 -2.33 9.89
C VAL A 204 2.31 -0.84 10.21
N ALA A 205 2.83 -0.03 9.27
CA ALA A 205 2.95 1.41 9.46
C ALA A 205 1.59 2.10 9.64
N LEU A 206 0.57 1.69 8.88
CA LEU A 206 -0.79 2.21 9.00
C LEU A 206 -1.43 1.82 10.34
N GLN A 207 -1.22 0.58 10.81
CA GLN A 207 -1.69 0.13 12.12
C GLN A 207 -1.04 0.94 13.25
N GLN A 208 0.26 1.16 13.19
CA GLN A 208 1.00 1.97 14.19
C GLN A 208 0.54 3.43 14.21
N ALA A 209 0.16 3.97 13.07
CA ALA A 209 -0.40 5.32 12.95
C ALA A 209 -1.87 5.42 13.38
N GLY A 210 -2.55 4.29 13.67
CA GLY A 210 -3.99 4.26 13.95
C GLY A 210 -4.87 4.53 12.73
N ASP A 211 -4.31 4.46 11.52
CA ASP A 211 -5.03 4.67 10.27
C ASP A 211 -5.78 3.39 9.86
N THR A 212 -6.90 3.16 10.56
CA THR A 212 -7.71 1.96 10.36
C THR A 212 -8.28 1.88 8.95
N ALA A 213 -8.72 3.00 8.36
CA ALA A 213 -9.35 3.00 7.04
C ALA A 213 -8.39 2.50 5.96
N ASN A 214 -7.18 3.06 5.90
CA ASN A 214 -6.18 2.64 4.92
C ASN A 214 -5.60 1.26 5.25
N SER A 215 -5.52 0.85 6.53
CA SER A 215 -5.14 -0.51 6.92
C SER A 215 -6.10 -1.55 6.34
N VAL A 216 -7.40 -1.29 6.35
CA VAL A 216 -8.42 -2.18 5.78
C VAL A 216 -8.25 -2.30 4.27
N VAL A 217 -8.01 -1.19 3.56
CA VAL A 217 -7.74 -1.21 2.12
C VAL A 217 -6.55 -2.11 1.78
N VAL A 218 -5.45 -1.96 2.52
CA VAL A 218 -4.26 -2.81 2.31
C VAL A 218 -4.55 -4.27 2.66
N ALA A 219 -5.28 -4.53 3.76
CA ALA A 219 -5.67 -5.89 4.16
C ALA A 219 -6.52 -6.59 3.09
N GLU A 220 -7.46 -5.89 2.46
CA GLU A 220 -8.25 -6.45 1.35
C GLU A 220 -7.39 -6.76 0.12
N LYS A 221 -6.41 -5.92 -0.21
CA LYS A 221 -5.45 -6.19 -1.29
C LYS A 221 -4.58 -7.43 -1.03
N VAL A 222 -4.15 -7.61 0.22
CA VAL A 222 -3.44 -8.85 0.63
C VAL A 222 -4.37 -10.05 0.49
N LEU A 223 -5.61 -9.98 0.99
CA LEU A 223 -6.56 -11.09 0.92
C LEU A 223 -6.96 -11.46 -0.51
N ALA A 224 -6.91 -10.53 -1.45
CA ALA A 224 -7.13 -10.83 -2.87
C ALA A 224 -6.06 -11.79 -3.44
N LYS A 225 -4.85 -11.78 -2.89
CA LYS A 225 -3.71 -12.63 -3.30
C LYS A 225 -3.49 -13.80 -2.33
N GLU A 226 -3.59 -13.56 -1.05
CA GLU A 226 -3.34 -14.51 0.05
C GLU A 226 -4.60 -14.68 0.91
N GLN A 227 -5.56 -15.42 0.39
CA GLN A 227 -6.86 -15.59 1.03
C GLN A 227 -6.81 -16.20 2.45
N ASN A 228 -5.69 -16.82 2.83
CA ASN A 228 -5.50 -17.56 4.08
C ASN A 228 -4.62 -16.79 5.09
N ASN A 229 -4.69 -15.47 5.09
CA ASN A 229 -3.97 -14.62 6.04
C ASN A 229 -4.89 -14.25 7.20
N GLU A 230 -4.73 -14.91 8.36
CA GLU A 230 -5.59 -14.75 9.53
C GLU A 230 -5.60 -13.33 10.09
N GLU A 231 -4.47 -12.59 9.99
CA GLU A 231 -4.40 -11.20 10.48
C GLU A 231 -5.24 -10.28 9.61
N MET A 232 -5.14 -10.43 8.30
CA MET A 232 -5.90 -9.61 7.36
C MET A 232 -7.39 -9.94 7.42
N LEU A 233 -7.76 -11.23 7.59
CA LEU A 233 -9.15 -11.64 7.82
C LEU A 233 -9.72 -10.97 9.07
N LEU A 234 -8.95 -10.94 10.17
CA LEU A 234 -9.36 -10.32 11.43
C LEU A 234 -9.58 -8.80 11.25
N VAL A 235 -8.66 -8.11 10.59
CA VAL A 235 -8.74 -6.66 10.39
C VAL A 235 -9.99 -6.28 9.61
N VAL A 236 -10.22 -6.96 8.48
CA VAL A 236 -11.39 -6.67 7.64
C VAL A 236 -12.69 -7.07 8.35
N ALA A 237 -12.75 -8.24 8.97
CA ALA A 237 -13.94 -8.68 9.70
C ALA A 237 -14.30 -7.74 10.87
N ASN A 238 -13.29 -7.28 11.63
CA ASN A 238 -13.49 -6.34 12.73
C ASN A 238 -13.99 -4.98 12.24
N HIS A 239 -13.44 -4.49 11.14
CA HIS A 239 -13.93 -3.25 10.53
C HIS A 239 -15.40 -3.37 10.12
N LEU A 240 -15.75 -4.40 9.36
CA LEU A 240 -17.12 -4.65 8.90
C LEU A 240 -18.11 -4.82 10.06
N LEU A 241 -17.71 -5.55 11.12
CA LEU A 241 -18.52 -5.71 12.34
C LEU A 241 -18.77 -4.36 13.01
N THR A 242 -17.74 -3.53 13.15
CA THR A 242 -17.82 -2.22 13.81
C THR A 242 -18.71 -1.27 13.02
N GLN A 243 -18.59 -1.27 11.69
CA GLN A 243 -19.42 -0.47 10.78
C GLN A 243 -20.81 -1.05 10.58
N LYS A 244 -21.12 -2.24 11.11
CA LYS A 244 -22.36 -2.99 10.90
C LYS A 244 -22.66 -3.26 9.41
N GLN A 245 -21.61 -3.52 8.65
CA GLN A 245 -21.65 -3.79 7.23
C GLN A 245 -21.38 -5.28 6.96
N ASP A 246 -21.93 -5.78 5.86
CA ASP A 246 -21.72 -7.12 5.30
C ASP A 246 -21.58 -8.25 6.35
N PRO A 247 -22.67 -8.55 7.09
CA PRO A 247 -22.65 -9.56 8.14
C PRO A 247 -22.27 -10.95 7.62
N ASP A 248 -22.56 -11.27 6.37
CA ASP A 248 -22.23 -12.55 5.77
C ASP A 248 -20.73 -12.67 5.54
N LYS A 249 -20.06 -11.60 5.11
CA LYS A 249 -18.59 -11.56 4.97
C LYS A 249 -17.91 -11.66 6.34
N VAL A 250 -18.47 -11.02 7.39
CA VAL A 250 -17.95 -11.18 8.76
C VAL A 250 -18.03 -12.64 9.19
N LEU A 251 -19.18 -13.31 8.99
CA LEU A 251 -19.34 -14.74 9.31
C LEU A 251 -18.37 -15.63 8.52
N ALA A 252 -18.22 -15.38 7.22
CA ALA A 252 -17.31 -16.13 6.36
C ALA A 252 -15.85 -15.98 6.81
N TYR A 253 -15.40 -14.77 7.12
CA TYR A 253 -14.02 -14.50 7.57
C TYR A 253 -13.77 -15.05 8.96
N SER A 254 -14.76 -14.96 9.88
CA SER A 254 -14.70 -15.58 11.21
C SER A 254 -14.57 -17.10 11.13
N ALA A 255 -15.39 -17.75 10.32
CA ALA A 255 -15.32 -19.20 10.09
C ALA A 255 -13.96 -19.60 9.50
N LYS A 256 -13.46 -18.83 8.53
CA LYS A 256 -12.17 -19.09 7.90
C LYS A 256 -11.00 -18.94 8.87
N MET A 257 -11.01 -17.94 9.76
CA MET A 257 -10.00 -17.80 10.81
C MET A 257 -10.00 -18.99 11.77
N ILE A 258 -11.20 -19.44 12.20
CA ILE A 258 -11.36 -20.60 13.08
C ILE A 258 -10.80 -21.87 12.43
N ASP A 259 -11.15 -22.12 11.16
CA ASP A 259 -10.68 -23.28 10.41
C ASP A 259 -9.15 -23.24 10.20
N LEU A 260 -8.61 -22.11 9.77
CA LEU A 260 -7.17 -21.92 9.60
C LEU A 260 -6.41 -22.20 10.91
N MET A 261 -6.83 -21.61 12.01
CA MET A 261 -6.12 -21.78 13.28
C MET A 261 -6.38 -23.14 13.93
N GLY A 262 -7.47 -23.79 13.57
CA GLY A 262 -7.75 -25.18 13.97
C GLY A 262 -6.84 -26.19 13.29
N SER A 263 -6.48 -25.96 12.03
CA SER A 263 -5.74 -26.90 11.18
C SER A 263 -4.27 -26.52 10.95
N LYS A 264 -3.91 -25.25 11.07
CA LYS A 264 -2.55 -24.73 10.77
C LYS A 264 -1.53 -25.31 11.75
N PRO A 265 -0.45 -25.94 11.26
CA PRO A 265 0.62 -26.42 12.12
C PRO A 265 1.41 -25.24 12.71
N LYS A 266 2.00 -25.46 13.89
CA LYS A 266 2.89 -24.46 14.50
C LYS A 266 4.10 -24.19 13.57
N PRO A 267 4.39 -22.93 13.27
CA PRO A 267 5.57 -22.59 12.48
C PRO A 267 6.86 -23.00 13.21
N GLU A 268 7.87 -23.40 12.44
CA GLU A 268 9.18 -23.71 12.97
C GLU A 268 9.81 -22.49 13.66
N GLY A 269 10.41 -22.70 14.83
CA GLY A 269 11.06 -21.64 15.62
C GLY A 269 10.10 -20.81 16.50
N VAL A 270 8.80 -21.04 16.47
CA VAL A 270 7.82 -20.38 17.34
C VAL A 270 7.68 -21.21 18.64
N ALA A 271 7.73 -20.56 19.81
CA ALA A 271 7.51 -21.24 21.10
C ALA A 271 6.05 -21.73 21.21
N ASP A 272 5.85 -22.88 21.86
CA ASP A 272 4.51 -23.47 22.02
C ASP A 272 3.53 -22.50 22.70
N ALA A 273 3.96 -21.81 23.74
CA ALA A 273 3.12 -20.86 24.47
C ALA A 273 2.67 -19.68 23.59
N ASP A 274 3.55 -19.16 22.73
CA ASP A 274 3.25 -18.04 21.81
C ASP A 274 2.29 -18.51 20.72
N TRP A 275 2.50 -19.74 20.22
CA TRP A 275 1.61 -20.33 19.22
C TRP A 275 0.20 -20.57 19.78
N GLU A 276 0.10 -21.17 20.96
CA GLU A 276 -1.21 -21.40 21.63
C GLU A 276 -1.91 -20.08 21.98
N LYS A 277 -1.17 -19.06 22.41
CA LYS A 277 -1.71 -17.71 22.62
C LYS A 277 -2.26 -17.11 21.33
N ARG A 278 -1.51 -17.21 20.21
CA ARG A 278 -1.94 -16.75 18.90
C ARG A 278 -3.19 -17.52 18.46
N LYS A 279 -3.17 -18.84 18.54
CA LYS A 279 -4.29 -19.70 18.17
C LYS A 279 -5.54 -19.35 18.97
N SER A 280 -5.42 -19.24 20.29
CA SER A 280 -6.51 -18.84 21.17
C SER A 280 -7.09 -17.48 20.82
N HIS A 281 -6.25 -16.52 20.48
CA HIS A 281 -6.70 -15.19 20.08
C HIS A 281 -7.62 -15.25 18.85
N PHE A 282 -7.17 -15.84 17.74
CA PHE A 282 -7.96 -15.88 16.50
C PHE A 282 -9.21 -16.75 16.62
N MET A 283 -9.13 -17.91 17.29
CA MET A 283 -10.29 -18.76 17.54
C MET A 283 -11.31 -18.05 18.42
N GLY A 284 -10.86 -17.43 19.51
CA GLY A 284 -11.73 -16.72 20.44
C GLY A 284 -12.46 -15.55 19.78
N VAL A 285 -11.73 -14.72 19.05
CA VAL A 285 -12.30 -13.56 18.36
C VAL A 285 -13.21 -14.00 17.20
N GLY A 286 -12.83 -15.03 16.44
CA GLY A 286 -13.66 -15.56 15.35
C GLY A 286 -15.02 -16.07 15.84
N HIS A 287 -15.02 -16.89 16.91
CA HIS A 287 -16.26 -17.34 17.54
C HIS A 287 -17.08 -16.18 18.14
N TRP A 288 -16.41 -15.22 18.77
CA TRP A 288 -17.06 -14.06 19.36
C TRP A 288 -17.74 -13.19 18.29
N MET A 289 -17.07 -12.88 17.17
CA MET A 289 -17.64 -12.12 16.06
C MET A 289 -18.86 -12.83 15.44
N SER A 290 -18.78 -14.16 15.27
CA SER A 290 -19.91 -14.95 14.79
C SER A 290 -21.09 -14.85 15.72
N GLY A 291 -20.86 -14.94 17.05
CA GLY A 291 -21.89 -14.74 18.07
C GLY A 291 -22.54 -13.36 18.00
N MET A 292 -21.74 -12.31 17.81
CA MET A 292 -22.23 -10.94 17.67
C MET A 292 -23.14 -10.80 16.46
N ILE A 293 -22.74 -11.30 15.31
CA ILE A 293 -23.56 -11.24 14.08
C ILE A 293 -24.88 -12.00 14.28
N TYR A 294 -24.82 -13.24 14.79
CA TYR A 294 -26.05 -14.01 15.02
C TYR A 294 -26.97 -13.33 16.03
N SER A 295 -26.44 -12.69 17.06
CA SER A 295 -27.24 -11.92 18.02
C SER A 295 -27.94 -10.73 17.37
N THR A 296 -27.28 -9.97 16.51
CA THR A 296 -27.89 -8.84 15.79
C THR A 296 -28.97 -9.28 14.81
N GLN A 297 -28.85 -10.52 14.30
CA GLN A 297 -29.85 -11.16 13.43
C GLN A 297 -30.97 -11.86 14.19
N ASN A 298 -31.00 -11.78 15.54
CA ASN A 298 -31.93 -12.51 16.42
C ASN A 298 -31.87 -14.05 16.25
N LYS A 299 -30.76 -14.59 15.76
CA LYS A 299 -30.50 -16.02 15.64
C LYS A 299 -29.89 -16.54 16.95
N PHE A 300 -30.73 -16.70 17.97
CA PHE A 300 -30.27 -16.93 19.35
C PHE A 300 -29.58 -18.28 19.57
N ALA A 301 -30.03 -19.36 18.92
CA ALA A 301 -29.38 -20.66 19.05
C ALA A 301 -27.95 -20.70 18.45
N PRO A 302 -27.70 -20.22 17.17
CA PRO A 302 -26.34 -20.10 16.70
C PRO A 302 -25.49 -19.06 17.47
N ALA A 303 -26.11 -17.98 18.02
CA ALA A 303 -25.40 -17.04 18.88
C ALA A 303 -24.89 -17.70 20.17
N ASP A 304 -25.76 -18.44 20.88
CA ASP A 304 -25.38 -19.21 22.07
C ASP A 304 -24.24 -20.19 21.78
N LYS A 305 -24.37 -20.98 20.70
CA LYS A 305 -23.31 -21.91 20.25
C LYS A 305 -21.97 -21.20 20.02
N SER A 306 -21.98 -20.08 19.32
CA SER A 306 -20.76 -19.36 18.98
C SER A 306 -20.11 -18.73 20.22
N PHE A 307 -20.87 -18.09 21.10
CA PHE A 307 -20.30 -17.50 22.31
C PHE A 307 -19.79 -18.56 23.27
N ARG A 308 -20.48 -19.72 23.45
CA ARG A 308 -19.96 -20.83 24.26
C ARG A 308 -18.65 -21.35 23.70
N ALA A 309 -18.52 -21.45 22.37
CA ALA A 309 -17.27 -21.84 21.71
C ALA A 309 -16.15 -20.83 21.93
N ALA A 310 -16.48 -19.52 22.05
CA ALA A 310 -15.50 -18.49 22.35
C ALA A 310 -14.95 -18.54 23.78
N LEU A 311 -15.76 -18.91 24.77
CA LEU A 311 -15.42 -18.82 26.20
C LEU A 311 -14.05 -19.40 26.57
N PRO A 312 -13.64 -20.60 26.12
CA PRO A 312 -12.34 -21.17 26.50
C PRO A 312 -11.15 -20.30 26.04
N TYR A 313 -11.31 -19.53 24.97
CA TYR A 313 -10.25 -18.78 24.30
C TYR A 313 -10.16 -17.31 24.75
N ILE A 314 -11.24 -16.77 25.33
CA ILE A 314 -11.31 -15.34 25.70
C ILE A 314 -11.18 -15.12 27.22
N GLN A 315 -10.82 -16.16 27.97
CA GLN A 315 -10.49 -16.02 29.38
C GLN A 315 -9.31 -15.05 29.56
N GLY A 316 -9.46 -14.11 30.51
CA GLY A 316 -8.44 -13.06 30.71
C GLY A 316 -8.58 -11.82 29.79
N ASN A 317 -9.55 -11.82 28.87
CA ASN A 317 -9.98 -10.62 28.15
C ASN A 317 -11.38 -10.19 28.65
N ASP A 318 -11.39 -9.39 29.69
CA ASP A 318 -12.64 -9.01 30.40
C ASP A 318 -13.65 -8.33 29.47
N GLN A 319 -13.19 -7.59 28.43
CA GLN A 319 -14.09 -6.92 27.50
C GLN A 319 -14.83 -7.90 26.59
N LEU A 320 -14.12 -8.85 26.00
CA LEU A 320 -14.72 -9.89 25.15
C LEU A 320 -15.57 -10.84 25.99
N LEU A 321 -15.07 -11.23 27.16
CA LEU A 321 -15.76 -12.14 28.10
C LEU A 321 -17.09 -11.54 28.59
N ALA A 322 -17.09 -10.28 29.01
CA ALA A 322 -18.32 -9.60 29.46
C ALA A 322 -19.35 -9.50 28.33
N GLY A 323 -18.92 -9.16 27.12
CA GLY A 323 -19.80 -9.13 25.95
C GLY A 323 -20.39 -10.51 25.64
N ALA A 324 -19.57 -11.57 25.61
CA ALA A 324 -20.04 -12.92 25.38
C ALA A 324 -21.05 -13.39 26.46
N LEU A 325 -20.75 -13.16 27.73
CA LEU A 325 -21.63 -13.50 28.83
C LEU A 325 -22.96 -12.74 28.79
N PHE A 326 -22.94 -11.46 28.47
CA PHE A 326 -24.15 -10.65 28.27
C PHE A 326 -25.05 -11.24 27.20
N TYR A 327 -24.49 -11.49 25.99
CA TYR A 327 -25.26 -12.03 24.88
C TYR A 327 -25.66 -13.51 25.09
N LEU A 328 -24.88 -14.29 25.82
CA LEU A 328 -25.31 -15.62 26.31
C LEU A 328 -26.53 -15.52 27.23
N GLY A 329 -26.52 -14.58 28.16
CA GLY A 329 -27.68 -14.33 29.05
C GLY A 329 -28.92 -13.97 28.22
N VAL A 330 -28.81 -13.05 27.24
CA VAL A 330 -29.92 -12.66 26.36
C VAL A 330 -30.38 -13.84 25.50
N SER A 331 -29.47 -14.55 24.85
CA SER A 331 -29.78 -15.66 23.96
C SER A 331 -30.51 -16.79 24.72
N ASN A 332 -30.03 -17.16 25.89
CA ASN A 332 -30.63 -18.23 26.71
C ASN A 332 -32.01 -17.81 27.24
N TYR A 333 -32.22 -16.56 27.61
CA TYR A 333 -33.56 -16.07 27.95
C TYR A 333 -34.54 -16.23 26.76
N ARG A 334 -34.11 -15.84 25.55
CA ARG A 334 -34.94 -15.98 24.34
C ARG A 334 -35.20 -17.44 23.96
N LEU A 335 -34.28 -18.33 24.27
CA LEU A 335 -34.39 -19.78 24.07
C LEU A 335 -35.15 -20.48 25.19
N LYS A 336 -35.61 -19.76 26.22
CA LYS A 336 -36.27 -20.28 27.42
C LYS A 336 -35.37 -21.16 28.29
N ASN A 337 -34.05 -21.06 28.18
CA ASN A 337 -33.05 -21.70 29.02
C ASN A 337 -32.79 -20.82 30.25
N ILE A 338 -33.78 -20.71 31.15
CA ILE A 338 -33.80 -19.68 32.20
C ILE A 338 -32.62 -19.78 33.16
N MET A 339 -32.21 -20.99 33.56
CA MET A 339 -31.08 -21.19 34.48
C MET A 339 -29.77 -20.69 33.88
N ASP A 340 -29.51 -20.95 32.58
CA ASP A 340 -28.33 -20.46 31.89
C ASP A 340 -28.40 -18.93 31.67
N ALA A 341 -29.61 -18.40 31.40
CA ALA A 341 -29.79 -16.95 31.28
C ALA A 341 -29.41 -16.23 32.61
N ILE A 342 -29.81 -16.76 33.74
CA ILE A 342 -29.45 -16.25 35.06
C ILE A 342 -27.94 -16.38 35.28
N LYS A 343 -27.38 -17.59 35.12
CA LYS A 343 -25.95 -17.89 35.32
C LYS A 343 -25.04 -16.93 34.54
N PHE A 344 -25.28 -16.79 33.25
CA PHE A 344 -24.43 -15.92 32.42
C PHE A 344 -24.61 -14.43 32.72
N SER A 345 -25.84 -14.00 33.05
CA SER A 345 -26.07 -12.62 33.49
C SER A 345 -25.35 -12.30 34.80
N GLU A 346 -25.36 -13.21 35.79
CA GLU A 346 -24.62 -13.09 37.06
C GLU A 346 -23.10 -12.99 36.81
N GLN A 347 -22.55 -13.87 35.98
CA GLN A 347 -21.14 -13.85 35.60
C GLN A 347 -20.75 -12.53 34.90
N CYS A 348 -21.61 -12.01 34.02
CA CYS A 348 -21.37 -10.72 33.39
C CYS A 348 -21.34 -9.58 34.41
N VAL A 349 -22.29 -9.55 35.36
CA VAL A 349 -22.35 -8.54 36.42
C VAL A 349 -21.11 -8.58 37.32
N ALA A 350 -20.56 -9.77 37.56
CA ALA A 350 -19.38 -9.96 38.42
C ALA A 350 -18.08 -9.36 37.86
N ILE A 351 -17.99 -9.16 36.54
CA ILE A 351 -16.83 -8.52 35.89
C ILE A 351 -16.88 -7.01 36.14
N LYS A 352 -15.93 -6.48 36.91
CA LYS A 352 -15.90 -5.06 37.29
C LYS A 352 -15.58 -4.16 36.07
N GLY A 353 -16.27 -3.03 36.02
CA GLY A 353 -15.96 -1.97 35.01
C GLY A 353 -16.37 -2.30 33.60
N ASN A 354 -17.09 -3.39 33.33
CA ASN A 354 -17.55 -3.71 31.98
C ASN A 354 -18.81 -2.92 31.57
N PRO A 355 -18.96 -2.54 30.30
CA PRO A 355 -20.06 -1.74 29.82
C PRO A 355 -21.42 -2.46 29.81
N TYR A 356 -21.42 -3.79 29.89
CA TYR A 356 -22.61 -4.64 29.85
C TYR A 356 -23.24 -4.89 31.23
N ALA A 357 -22.53 -4.62 32.34
CA ALA A 357 -22.95 -4.96 33.71
C ALA A 357 -24.35 -4.41 34.06
N ALA A 358 -24.60 -3.14 33.77
CA ALA A 358 -25.89 -2.52 34.05
C ALA A 358 -27.04 -3.14 33.23
N GLY A 359 -26.78 -3.53 31.97
CA GLY A 359 -27.73 -4.24 31.12
C GLY A 359 -28.01 -5.65 31.65
N ALA A 360 -26.94 -6.38 31.99
CA ALA A 360 -27.04 -7.72 32.57
C ALA A 360 -27.82 -7.74 33.90
N ALA A 361 -27.56 -6.77 34.80
CA ALA A 361 -28.29 -6.64 36.06
C ALA A 361 -29.78 -6.36 35.84
N ARG A 362 -30.16 -5.50 34.90
CA ARG A 362 -31.57 -5.27 34.54
C ARG A 362 -32.25 -6.55 34.03
N ASN A 363 -31.58 -7.25 33.10
CA ASN A 363 -32.08 -8.51 32.55
C ASN A 363 -32.25 -9.55 33.64
N LEU A 364 -31.28 -9.72 34.55
CA LEU A 364 -31.32 -10.64 35.67
C LEU A 364 -32.51 -10.37 36.59
N LYS A 365 -32.73 -9.07 36.94
CA LYS A 365 -33.88 -8.67 37.78
C LYS A 365 -35.23 -9.01 37.10
N ALA A 366 -35.34 -8.73 35.78
CA ALA A 366 -36.54 -9.03 35.04
C ALA A 366 -36.83 -10.52 34.94
N ILE A 367 -35.79 -11.34 34.66
CA ILE A 367 -35.89 -12.80 34.58
C ILE A 367 -36.35 -13.39 35.94
N ARG A 368 -35.72 -12.99 37.05
CA ARG A 368 -36.08 -13.46 38.37
C ARG A 368 -37.50 -13.11 38.77
N SER A 369 -37.96 -11.90 38.43
CA SER A 369 -39.34 -11.47 38.68
C SER A 369 -40.35 -12.28 37.85
N GLU A 370 -40.08 -12.49 36.55
CA GLU A 370 -40.97 -13.21 35.64
C GLU A 370 -41.13 -14.68 35.99
N TYR A 371 -40.03 -15.34 36.38
CA TYR A 371 -40.01 -16.78 36.64
C TYR A 371 -40.07 -17.12 38.16
N ARG A 372 -40.26 -16.12 39.04
CA ARG A 372 -40.32 -16.29 40.50
C ARG A 372 -39.13 -17.09 41.08
N VAL A 373 -37.95 -16.92 40.49
CA VAL A 373 -36.73 -17.57 40.98
C VAL A 373 -36.23 -16.79 42.21
N VAL A 374 -36.26 -17.41 43.37
CA VAL A 374 -35.76 -16.83 44.62
C VAL A 374 -34.24 -16.77 44.58
N GLN A 375 -33.66 -15.75 45.24
CA GLN A 375 -32.19 -15.57 45.36
C GLN A 375 -31.54 -16.72 46.13
#